data_f034382ad7ae858ce9f5442e281adbe0
#
_entry.id   f034382ad7ae858ce9f5442e281adbe0
#
_cell.length_a   1.000
_cell.length_b   1.000
_cell.length_c   1.000
_cell.angle_alpha   90.00
_cell.angle_beta   90.00
_cell.angle_gamma   90.00
#
_symmetry.space_group_name_H-M   'P 1'
#
loop_
_entity.id
_entity.type
_entity.pdbx_description
1 polymer ?
#
loop_
_entity_poly.entity_id
_entity_poly.type
_entity_poly.pdbx_seq_one_letter_code
_entity_poly.pdbx_strand_id
1 'polypeptide(L)'
;MKKRAALLVALSLAVVTVLAGCGGKDSSKSADSKDSVATFEEKKEGDTFTVGFDQDFPPMGFVGDDGEYTGFDLELAKEVCDRNGWEFNPEPIAWDSKDALLKSGEIDCIWNGFTMNGREDEYTWSEPYLDNQQVFVVRADSGINSEKDLAGKTVDVQTDSSAEAALKDNTELSSTFSTEIIPDYNTGFMNLESGAVDAVAMDIVVAKYQIESRSAEFKILDYEIASEQYGVGFAKGNDAVKDQVQKTLEEMAADGTLAKISTKWFGEDITTIGK
;
A
#
# COMPACT_ATOMS: atom_id res chain seq x y z
N MET A 1 -44.29 21.80 42.22
CA MET A 1 -44.37 23.19 42.68
C MET A 1 -43.19 23.96 42.12
N LYS A 2 -43.47 25.04 41.37
CA LYS A 2 -42.72 26.30 41.16
C LYS A 2 -41.24 26.20 40.67
N LYS A 3 -40.73 26.97 39.68
CA LYS A 3 -41.23 28.01 38.80
C LYS A 3 -40.21 28.18 37.65
N ARG A 4 -40.74 28.64 36.52
CA ARG A 4 -40.06 29.13 35.31
C ARG A 4 -39.17 30.34 35.58
N ALA A 5 -38.11 30.52 34.80
CA ALA A 5 -37.71 31.84 34.33
C ALA A 5 -36.99 31.71 32.97
N ALA A 6 -37.61 32.26 31.96
CA ALA A 6 -37.08 32.58 30.65
C ALA A 6 -36.43 33.96 30.71
N LEU A 7 -35.35 34.18 30.00
CA LEU A 7 -34.86 35.54 29.71
C LEU A 7 -34.46 35.63 28.23
N LEU A 8 -35.34 36.34 27.51
CA LEU A 8 -35.10 36.85 26.16
C LEU A 8 -34.37 38.19 26.28
N VAL A 9 -33.34 38.43 25.51
CA VAL A 9 -32.89 39.79 25.17
C VAL A 9 -32.56 39.87 23.68
N ALA A 10 -33.21 40.88 23.11
CA ALA A 10 -33.33 41.26 21.71
C ALA A 10 -32.06 41.84 21.10
N LEU A 11 -31.82 41.54 19.82
CA LEU A 11 -31.91 42.38 18.63
C LEU A 11 -31.25 43.80 18.72
N SER A 12 -30.20 44.01 17.95
CA SER A 12 -29.91 45.33 17.37
C SER A 12 -29.24 45.18 15.99
N LEU A 13 -30.05 45.50 14.99
CA LEU A 13 -29.74 45.70 13.59
C LEU A 13 -29.05 47.05 13.44
N ALA A 14 -27.92 47.13 12.79
CA ALA A 14 -27.35 48.37 12.26
C ALA A 14 -27.10 48.17 10.75
N VAL A 15 -28.01 48.75 9.97
CA VAL A 15 -27.87 48.94 8.53
C VAL A 15 -27.13 50.26 8.32
N VAL A 16 -26.01 50.23 7.61
CA VAL A 16 -25.42 51.45 6.99
C VAL A 16 -25.27 51.19 5.50
N THR A 17 -26.18 51.82 4.76
CA THR A 17 -26.09 52.00 3.31
C THR A 17 -25.28 53.23 2.99
N VAL A 18 -24.27 53.13 2.17
CA VAL A 18 -23.72 54.24 1.39
C VAL A 18 -23.63 53.85 -0.06
N LEU A 19 -24.35 54.62 -0.88
CA LEU A 19 -24.39 54.55 -2.33
C LEU A 19 -23.28 55.40 -2.97
N ALA A 20 -22.90 54.92 -4.14
CA ALA A 20 -22.49 55.66 -5.35
C ALA A 20 -21.02 55.88 -5.63
N GLY A 21 -20.62 55.40 -6.81
CA GLY A 21 -19.43 55.79 -7.54
C GLY A 21 -19.23 54.91 -8.79
N CYS A 22 -19.84 55.29 -9.91
CA CYS A 22 -19.58 54.72 -11.22
C CYS A 22 -18.13 54.97 -11.70
N GLY A 23 -17.51 53.98 -12.35
CA GLY A 23 -16.30 54.19 -13.14
C GLY A 23 -15.79 52.86 -13.67
N GLY A 24 -16.13 52.48 -14.87
CA GLY A 24 -15.74 51.24 -15.52
C GLY A 24 -14.27 51.15 -15.84
N LYS A 25 -13.77 49.90 -15.82
CA LYS A 25 -12.85 49.32 -16.80
C LYS A 25 -12.80 47.82 -16.61
N ASP A 26 -13.13 47.10 -17.66
CA ASP A 26 -12.88 45.69 -17.81
C ASP A 26 -11.42 45.33 -17.45
N SER A 27 -11.28 44.40 -16.54
CA SER A 27 -10.10 43.58 -16.41
C SER A 27 -10.55 42.24 -15.88
N SER A 28 -10.83 41.36 -16.80
CA SER A 28 -10.89 39.90 -16.55
C SER A 28 -9.58 39.45 -15.96
N LYS A 29 -9.51 39.38 -14.60
CA LYS A 29 -8.50 38.59 -13.95
C LYS A 29 -8.97 37.14 -13.97
N SER A 30 -8.43 36.38 -14.92
CA SER A 30 -8.32 34.94 -14.80
C SER A 30 -7.76 34.65 -13.41
N ALA A 31 -8.51 33.95 -12.60
CA ALA A 31 -7.95 33.29 -11.43
C ALA A 31 -7.07 32.16 -11.96
N ASP A 32 -5.78 32.46 -12.10
CA ASP A 32 -4.76 31.44 -12.19
C ASP A 32 -4.81 30.66 -10.88
N SER A 33 -5.46 29.52 -10.90
CA SER A 33 -5.25 28.50 -9.90
C SER A 33 -3.82 27.99 -10.12
N LYS A 34 -2.86 28.63 -9.44
CA LYS A 34 -1.56 28.02 -9.24
C LYS A 34 -1.82 26.77 -8.43
N ASP A 35 -1.78 25.62 -9.08
CA ASP A 35 -1.50 24.38 -8.41
C ASP A 35 -0.23 24.63 -7.59
N SER A 36 -0.39 24.69 -6.27
CA SER A 36 0.74 24.72 -5.37
C SER A 36 1.38 23.34 -5.47
N VAL A 37 2.41 23.19 -6.28
CA VAL A 37 3.26 22.00 -6.25
C VAL A 37 3.76 21.90 -4.83
N ALA A 38 3.38 20.81 -4.14
CA ALA A 38 3.90 20.53 -2.82
C ALA A 38 5.43 20.49 -2.91
N THR A 39 6.13 21.29 -2.11
CA THR A 39 7.59 21.26 -2.03
C THR A 39 7.95 20.27 -0.95
N PHE A 40 8.57 19.17 -1.33
CA PHE A 40 9.11 18.18 -0.40
C PHE A 40 10.54 18.55 -0.05
N GLU A 41 10.89 18.44 1.23
CA GLU A 41 12.25 18.67 1.74
C GLU A 41 12.88 17.34 2.15
N GLU A 42 14.21 17.29 2.14
CA GLU A 42 14.96 16.19 2.74
C GLU A 42 14.67 16.07 4.24
N LYS A 43 14.56 14.83 4.72
CA LYS A 43 14.47 14.54 6.15
C LYS A 43 15.84 14.70 6.81
N LYS A 44 15.82 15.17 8.06
CA LYS A 44 17.02 15.42 8.87
C LYS A 44 17.11 14.39 10.00
N GLU A 45 18.28 14.28 10.59
CA GLU A 45 18.48 13.50 11.82
C GLU A 45 17.46 13.94 12.90
N GLY A 46 16.77 12.97 13.50
CA GLY A 46 15.71 13.16 14.47
C GLY A 46 14.29 13.37 13.90
N ASP A 47 14.14 13.48 12.56
CA ASP A 47 12.82 13.52 11.94
C ASP A 47 12.18 12.13 11.98
N THR A 48 10.87 12.07 12.16
CA THR A 48 10.11 10.81 12.07
C THR A 48 9.91 10.41 10.59
N PHE A 49 10.14 9.14 10.28
CA PHE A 49 9.82 8.54 8.99
C PHE A 49 8.70 7.52 9.17
N THR A 50 7.51 7.87 8.67
CA THR A 50 6.29 7.08 8.81
C THR A 50 6.06 6.20 7.59
N VAL A 51 6.09 4.89 7.82
CA VAL A 51 5.93 3.86 6.79
C VAL A 51 4.52 3.29 6.85
N GLY A 52 3.71 3.51 5.81
CA GLY A 52 2.39 2.90 5.67
C GLY A 52 2.50 1.47 5.17
N PHE A 53 1.86 0.53 5.87
CA PHE A 53 1.87 -0.89 5.52
C PHE A 53 0.58 -1.61 5.95
N ASP A 54 0.22 -2.68 5.24
CA ASP A 54 -0.83 -3.62 5.62
C ASP A 54 -0.26 -4.62 6.64
N GLN A 55 -0.81 -4.63 7.87
CA GLN A 55 -0.34 -5.51 8.96
C GLN A 55 -0.73 -6.98 8.78
N ASP A 56 -1.51 -7.30 7.76
CA ASP A 56 -1.97 -8.65 7.41
C ASP A 56 -1.29 -9.19 6.14
N PHE A 57 -0.07 -8.71 5.83
CA PHE A 57 0.69 -9.04 4.62
C PHE A 57 2.07 -9.66 4.89
N PRO A 58 2.16 -10.79 5.66
CA PRO A 58 3.43 -11.45 5.90
C PRO A 58 3.98 -12.10 4.62
N PRO A 59 5.31 -12.15 4.42
CA PRO A 59 6.36 -11.72 5.35
C PRO A 59 6.80 -10.27 5.20
N MET A 60 6.12 -9.44 4.39
CA MET A 60 6.54 -8.08 4.10
C MET A 60 6.31 -7.13 5.28
N GLY A 61 5.09 -7.11 5.84
CA GLY A 61 4.73 -6.35 7.03
C GLY A 61 3.58 -7.04 7.78
N PHE A 62 3.72 -7.30 9.07
CA PHE A 62 2.69 -7.98 9.85
C PHE A 62 2.91 -7.83 11.36
N VAL A 63 1.93 -8.32 12.14
CA VAL A 63 2.04 -8.42 13.61
C VAL A 63 2.73 -9.73 13.96
N GLY A 64 3.89 -9.65 14.60
CA GLY A 64 4.63 -10.83 15.08
C GLY A 64 3.99 -11.52 16.28
N ASP A 65 4.54 -12.68 16.69
CA ASP A 65 4.06 -13.46 17.82
C ASP A 65 4.17 -12.71 19.17
N ASP A 66 5.05 -11.73 19.25
CA ASP A 66 5.25 -10.84 20.40
C ASP A 66 4.28 -9.66 20.43
N GLY A 67 3.46 -9.49 19.39
CA GLY A 67 2.52 -8.40 19.23
C GLY A 67 3.11 -7.13 18.64
N GLU A 68 4.40 -7.15 18.27
CA GLU A 68 5.09 -6.02 17.63
C GLU A 68 5.03 -6.13 16.10
N TYR A 69 5.13 -5.00 15.41
CA TYR A 69 5.19 -4.98 13.96
C TYR A 69 6.54 -5.47 13.46
N THR A 70 6.51 -6.39 12.50
CA THR A 70 7.70 -7.03 11.94
C THR A 70 7.48 -7.33 10.45
N GLY A 71 8.54 -7.76 9.77
CA GLY A 71 8.50 -8.15 8.36
C GLY A 71 9.73 -7.70 7.59
N PHE A 72 9.87 -8.25 6.40
CA PHE A 72 11.02 -7.95 5.52
C PHE A 72 11.11 -6.45 5.21
N ASP A 73 10.02 -5.85 4.75
CA ASP A 73 9.97 -4.44 4.38
C ASP A 73 10.16 -3.52 5.58
N LEU A 74 9.54 -3.87 6.72
CA LEU A 74 9.68 -3.09 7.96
C LEU A 74 11.11 -3.16 8.50
N GLU A 75 11.81 -4.30 8.34
CA GLU A 75 13.21 -4.42 8.73
C GLU A 75 14.13 -3.60 7.81
N LEU A 76 13.85 -3.57 6.49
CA LEU A 76 14.55 -2.69 5.57
C LEU A 76 14.32 -1.21 5.90
N ALA A 77 13.07 -0.82 6.13
CA ALA A 77 12.72 0.55 6.46
C ALA A 77 13.36 1.02 7.77
N LYS A 78 13.36 0.14 8.78
CA LYS A 78 14.03 0.41 10.05
C LYS A 78 15.54 0.62 9.89
N GLU A 79 16.21 -0.22 9.13
CA GLU A 79 17.65 -0.08 8.85
C GLU A 79 17.93 1.22 8.08
N VAL A 80 17.06 1.60 7.14
CA VAL A 80 17.15 2.90 6.45
C VAL A 80 17.04 4.05 7.45
N CYS A 81 16.10 3.99 8.39
CA CYS A 81 15.95 5.01 9.43
C CYS A 81 17.19 5.07 10.34
N ASP A 82 17.67 3.92 10.80
CA ASP A 82 18.84 3.84 11.69
C ASP A 82 20.09 4.47 11.04
N ARG A 83 20.30 4.25 9.73
CA ARG A 83 21.45 4.84 8.99
C ARG A 83 21.32 6.35 8.75
N ASN A 84 20.10 6.84 8.58
CA ASN A 84 19.84 8.27 8.36
C ASN A 84 19.64 9.06 9.68
N GLY A 85 19.59 8.37 10.83
CA GLY A 85 19.30 8.98 12.13
C GLY A 85 17.85 9.43 12.27
N TRP A 86 16.90 8.78 11.56
CA TRP A 86 15.47 9.06 11.63
C TRP A 86 14.78 8.21 12.69
N GLU A 87 13.66 8.70 13.21
CA GLU A 87 12.77 7.93 14.07
C GLU A 87 11.84 7.07 13.19
N PHE A 88 11.98 5.74 13.28
CA PHE A 88 11.14 4.79 12.55
C PHE A 88 9.74 4.72 13.17
N ASN A 89 8.70 4.97 12.36
CA ASN A 89 7.29 4.86 12.75
C ASN A 89 6.52 3.97 11.76
N PRO A 90 6.32 2.67 12.05
CA PRO A 90 5.47 1.82 11.24
C PRO A 90 3.99 2.13 11.53
N GLU A 91 3.24 2.54 10.50
CA GLU A 91 1.82 2.89 10.60
C GLU A 91 0.97 1.84 9.87
N PRO A 92 0.20 1.01 10.59
CA PRO A 92 -0.69 0.05 9.96
C PRO A 92 -1.87 0.76 9.31
N ILE A 93 -2.12 0.45 8.05
CA ILE A 93 -3.17 1.06 7.26
C ILE A 93 -4.13 0.02 6.66
N ALA A 94 -5.38 0.42 6.40
CA ALA A 94 -6.22 -0.31 5.47
C ALA A 94 -5.68 -0.07 4.05
N TRP A 95 -5.50 -1.14 3.27
CA TRP A 95 -4.79 -1.06 1.99
C TRP A 95 -5.43 -0.11 0.99
N ASP A 96 -6.75 -0.03 0.95
CA ASP A 96 -7.52 0.90 0.12
C ASP A 96 -7.41 2.37 0.54
N SER A 97 -6.83 2.65 1.71
CA SER A 97 -6.63 4.00 2.22
C SER A 97 -5.24 4.58 1.91
N LYS A 98 -4.30 3.77 1.37
CA LYS A 98 -2.88 4.12 1.17
C LYS A 98 -2.67 5.45 0.45
N ASP A 99 -3.44 5.69 -0.62
CA ASP A 99 -3.29 6.89 -1.45
C ASP A 99 -3.72 8.15 -0.73
N ALA A 100 -4.82 8.07 0.03
CA ALA A 100 -5.33 9.18 0.81
C ALA A 100 -4.34 9.56 1.93
N LEU A 101 -3.79 8.57 2.64
CA LEU A 101 -2.83 8.77 3.72
C LEU A 101 -1.50 9.31 3.22
N LEU A 102 -1.00 8.79 2.09
CA LEU A 102 0.21 9.31 1.46
C LEU A 102 0.03 10.76 0.96
N LYS A 103 -1.11 11.04 0.35
CA LYS A 103 -1.44 12.38 -0.17
C LYS A 103 -1.66 13.41 0.94
N SER A 104 -2.20 13.00 2.09
CA SER A 104 -2.38 13.87 3.26
C SER A 104 -1.07 14.12 4.01
N GLY A 105 -0.04 13.28 3.80
CA GLY A 105 1.22 13.33 4.54
C GLY A 105 1.13 12.66 5.91
N GLU A 106 0.11 11.84 6.16
CA GLU A 106 0.03 11.01 7.38
C GLU A 106 1.06 9.89 7.37
N ILE A 107 1.41 9.40 6.16
CA ILE A 107 2.55 8.50 5.93
C ILE A 107 3.53 9.16 4.95
N ASP A 108 4.82 8.88 5.11
CA ASP A 108 5.88 9.38 4.23
C ASP A 108 6.06 8.54 2.99
N CYS A 109 5.80 7.24 3.11
CA CYS A 109 5.87 6.28 2.00
C CYS A 109 4.92 5.11 2.22
N ILE A 110 4.66 4.36 1.14
CA ILE A 110 4.05 3.03 1.15
C ILE A 110 5.19 2.03 0.93
N TRP A 111 5.42 1.13 1.89
CA TRP A 111 6.46 0.12 1.81
C TRP A 111 5.95 -1.20 2.35
N ASN A 112 5.40 -2.03 1.46
CA ASN A 112 4.70 -3.26 1.82
C ASN A 112 4.49 -4.19 0.60
N GLY A 113 5.58 -4.62 -0.05
CA GLY A 113 5.43 -5.36 -1.30
C GLY A 113 4.64 -4.55 -2.34
N PHE A 114 4.96 -3.27 -2.47
CA PHE A 114 4.14 -2.36 -3.25
C PHE A 114 4.52 -2.40 -4.72
N THR A 115 3.62 -2.95 -5.53
CA THR A 115 3.80 -3.13 -6.97
C THR A 115 3.87 -1.82 -7.72
N MET A 116 4.95 -1.65 -8.48
CA MET A 116 5.20 -0.46 -9.31
C MET A 116 4.43 -0.51 -10.63
N ASN A 117 4.33 -1.73 -11.21
CA ASN A 117 3.76 -1.94 -12.54
C ASN A 117 2.31 -1.45 -12.61
N GLY A 118 2.03 -0.63 -13.63
CA GLY A 118 0.72 0.00 -13.82
C GLY A 118 0.47 1.24 -12.97
N ARG A 119 1.42 1.63 -12.09
CA ARG A 119 1.34 2.79 -11.17
C ARG A 119 2.52 3.75 -11.33
N GLU A 120 3.31 3.61 -12.37
CA GLU A 120 4.57 4.36 -12.59
C GLU A 120 4.35 5.88 -12.58
N ASP A 121 3.23 6.33 -13.10
CA ASP A 121 2.88 7.75 -13.19
C ASP A 121 2.19 8.31 -11.93
N GLU A 122 1.77 7.47 -11.00
CA GLU A 122 0.99 7.89 -9.83
C GLU A 122 1.85 8.28 -8.65
N TYR A 123 3.04 7.71 -8.53
CA TYR A 123 3.97 7.88 -7.41
C TYR A 123 5.35 8.34 -7.87
N THR A 124 6.17 8.75 -6.92
CA THR A 124 7.62 8.78 -7.05
C THR A 124 8.16 7.50 -6.43
N TRP A 125 8.91 6.71 -7.20
CA TRP A 125 9.33 5.36 -6.83
C TRP A 125 10.82 5.29 -6.53
N SER A 126 11.20 4.41 -5.59
CA SER A 126 12.57 3.89 -5.53
C SER A 126 12.88 3.06 -6.77
N GLU A 127 14.13 2.61 -6.95
CA GLU A 127 14.41 1.47 -7.82
C GLU A 127 13.68 0.23 -7.28
N PRO A 128 13.33 -0.74 -8.16
CA PRO A 128 12.72 -1.98 -7.71
C PRO A 128 13.70 -2.75 -6.82
N TYR A 129 13.19 -3.22 -5.66
CA TYR A 129 14.01 -3.96 -4.70
C TYR A 129 13.74 -5.47 -4.72
N LEU A 130 12.64 -5.92 -5.37
CA LEU A 130 12.25 -7.33 -5.45
C LEU A 130 11.37 -7.58 -6.67
N ASP A 131 11.58 -8.71 -7.37
CA ASP A 131 10.68 -9.21 -8.41
C ASP A 131 9.61 -10.11 -7.78
N ASN A 132 8.36 -9.98 -8.23
CA ASN A 132 7.20 -10.74 -7.75
C ASN A 132 6.32 -11.22 -8.91
N GLN A 133 5.37 -12.09 -8.59
CA GLN A 133 4.34 -12.59 -9.49
C GLN A 133 2.99 -12.62 -8.76
N GLN A 134 1.92 -12.35 -9.49
CA GLN A 134 0.57 -12.63 -9.04
C GLN A 134 0.18 -14.04 -9.45
N VAL A 135 -0.36 -14.82 -8.51
CA VAL A 135 -0.68 -16.25 -8.69
C VAL A 135 -2.04 -16.59 -8.07
N PHE A 136 -2.53 -17.81 -8.34
CA PHE A 136 -3.67 -18.38 -7.63
C PHE A 136 -3.21 -19.38 -6.58
N VAL A 137 -3.78 -19.27 -5.38
CA VAL A 137 -3.67 -20.26 -4.29
C VAL A 137 -4.99 -21.01 -4.18
N VAL A 138 -4.93 -22.32 -4.08
CA VAL A 138 -6.09 -23.21 -3.92
C VAL A 138 -5.82 -24.23 -2.82
N ARG A 139 -6.87 -24.85 -2.26
CA ARG A 139 -6.66 -26.02 -1.39
C ARG A 139 -6.04 -27.17 -2.18
N ALA A 140 -5.13 -27.89 -1.57
CA ALA A 140 -4.43 -29.02 -2.21
C ALA A 140 -5.39 -30.13 -2.66
N ASP A 141 -6.47 -30.34 -1.91
CA ASP A 141 -7.51 -31.36 -2.12
C ASP A 141 -8.67 -30.89 -3.02
N SER A 142 -8.67 -29.64 -3.49
CA SER A 142 -9.78 -29.03 -4.27
C SER A 142 -10.04 -29.69 -5.63
N GLY A 143 -9.07 -30.43 -6.16
CA GLY A 143 -9.13 -30.94 -7.54
C GLY A 143 -8.82 -29.89 -8.61
N ILE A 144 -8.61 -28.62 -8.25
CA ILE A 144 -8.19 -27.53 -9.14
C ILE A 144 -6.69 -27.66 -9.39
N ASN A 145 -6.25 -27.76 -10.64
CA ASN A 145 -4.85 -27.98 -11.00
C ASN A 145 -4.34 -26.96 -12.03
N SER A 146 -5.24 -26.18 -12.63
CA SER A 146 -4.92 -25.14 -13.61
C SER A 146 -5.90 -23.98 -13.49
N GLU A 147 -5.58 -22.86 -14.13
CA GLU A 147 -6.46 -21.70 -14.25
C GLU A 147 -7.80 -22.03 -14.92
N LYS A 148 -7.82 -23.03 -15.80
CA LYS A 148 -9.05 -23.47 -16.50
C LYS A 148 -10.06 -24.14 -15.57
N ASP A 149 -9.57 -24.77 -14.50
CA ASP A 149 -10.42 -25.42 -13.51
C ASP A 149 -11.13 -24.40 -12.61
N LEU A 150 -10.75 -23.11 -12.71
CA LEU A 150 -11.42 -22.01 -12.02
C LEU A 150 -12.75 -21.61 -12.69
N ALA A 151 -13.08 -22.13 -13.86
CA ALA A 151 -14.33 -21.82 -14.55
C ALA A 151 -15.56 -22.14 -13.66
N GLY A 152 -16.40 -21.14 -13.42
CA GLY A 152 -17.59 -21.23 -12.54
C GLY A 152 -17.28 -21.29 -11.05
N LYS A 153 -16.05 -21.02 -10.63
CA LYS A 153 -15.55 -20.98 -9.25
C LYS A 153 -15.63 -19.58 -8.66
N THR A 154 -15.33 -19.45 -7.37
CA THR A 154 -15.21 -18.16 -6.68
C THR A 154 -13.76 -17.92 -6.28
N VAL A 155 -13.25 -16.74 -6.62
CA VAL A 155 -11.88 -16.30 -6.37
C VAL A 155 -11.89 -15.04 -5.51
N ASP A 156 -11.25 -15.10 -4.34
CA ASP A 156 -11.01 -13.92 -3.52
C ASP A 156 -9.82 -13.12 -4.04
N VAL A 157 -9.92 -11.80 -3.95
CA VAL A 157 -8.84 -10.87 -4.25
C VAL A 157 -8.91 -9.66 -3.31
N GLN A 158 -7.78 -9.19 -2.84
CA GLN A 158 -7.74 -8.02 -1.96
C GLN A 158 -8.13 -6.76 -2.74
N THR A 159 -8.92 -5.90 -2.10
CA THR A 159 -9.32 -4.60 -2.66
C THR A 159 -8.10 -3.77 -3.00
N ASP A 160 -8.13 -3.11 -4.16
CA ASP A 160 -7.10 -2.18 -4.64
C ASP A 160 -5.66 -2.77 -4.69
N SER A 161 -5.58 -4.12 -4.82
CA SER A 161 -4.33 -4.86 -5.02
C SER A 161 -3.91 -4.91 -6.49
N SER A 162 -2.65 -5.29 -6.74
CA SER A 162 -2.17 -5.57 -8.10
C SER A 162 -2.82 -6.81 -8.70
N ALA A 163 -3.16 -7.81 -7.86
CA ALA A 163 -3.95 -8.97 -8.31
C ALA A 163 -5.32 -8.56 -8.84
N GLU A 164 -6.03 -7.66 -8.14
CA GLU A 164 -7.32 -7.15 -8.59
C GLU A 164 -7.19 -6.40 -9.92
N ALA A 165 -6.16 -5.56 -10.07
CA ALA A 165 -5.89 -4.84 -11.32
C ALA A 165 -5.59 -5.80 -12.46
N ALA A 166 -4.70 -6.78 -12.24
CA ALA A 166 -4.33 -7.78 -13.24
C ALA A 166 -5.53 -8.63 -13.70
N LEU A 167 -6.42 -9.01 -12.78
CA LEU A 167 -7.66 -9.71 -13.11
C LEU A 167 -8.64 -8.85 -13.89
N LYS A 168 -8.74 -7.54 -13.58
CA LYS A 168 -9.56 -6.59 -14.35
C LYS A 168 -9.05 -6.41 -15.77
N ASP A 169 -7.74 -6.40 -15.97
CA ASP A 169 -7.12 -6.26 -17.28
C ASP A 169 -7.22 -7.54 -18.10
N ASN A 170 -7.18 -8.71 -17.47
CA ASN A 170 -7.34 -10.00 -18.13
C ASN A 170 -8.80 -10.47 -18.11
N THR A 171 -9.66 -9.79 -18.87
CA THR A 171 -11.10 -10.07 -18.93
C THR A 171 -11.42 -11.44 -19.52
N GLU A 172 -10.56 -12.03 -20.36
CA GLU A 172 -10.73 -13.39 -20.89
C GLU A 172 -10.69 -14.41 -19.74
N LEU A 173 -9.73 -14.27 -18.84
CA LEU A 173 -9.59 -15.13 -17.67
C LEU A 173 -10.66 -14.82 -16.61
N SER A 174 -10.79 -13.57 -16.19
CA SER A 174 -11.63 -13.18 -15.06
C SER A 174 -13.14 -13.36 -15.33
N SER A 175 -13.59 -13.36 -16.59
CA SER A 175 -14.98 -13.67 -16.93
C SER A 175 -15.37 -15.13 -16.73
N THR A 176 -14.42 -16.03 -16.51
CA THR A 176 -14.68 -17.48 -16.34
C THR A 176 -15.10 -17.86 -14.92
N PHE A 177 -14.82 -17.02 -13.91
CA PHE A 177 -15.12 -17.23 -12.49
C PHE A 177 -15.78 -15.98 -11.86
N SER A 178 -16.26 -16.11 -10.63
CA SER A 178 -16.74 -14.98 -9.84
C SER A 178 -15.60 -14.46 -8.97
N THR A 179 -15.40 -13.13 -8.94
CA THR A 179 -14.42 -12.50 -8.06
C THR A 179 -15.14 -11.90 -6.86
N GLU A 180 -14.66 -12.19 -5.65
CA GLU A 180 -15.08 -11.56 -4.40
C GLU A 180 -13.95 -10.68 -3.86
N ILE A 181 -14.30 -9.49 -3.37
CA ILE A 181 -13.35 -8.51 -2.86
C ILE A 181 -13.24 -8.66 -1.35
N ILE A 182 -12.02 -8.82 -0.87
CA ILE A 182 -11.68 -8.97 0.56
C ILE A 182 -10.78 -7.82 1.04
N PRO A 183 -10.77 -7.52 2.34
CA PRO A 183 -9.93 -6.46 2.88
C PRO A 183 -8.45 -6.84 2.99
N ASP A 184 -8.16 -8.11 3.29
CA ASP A 184 -6.82 -8.63 3.54
C ASP A 184 -6.70 -10.12 3.17
N TYR A 185 -5.46 -10.62 2.99
CA TYR A 185 -5.23 -12.01 2.62
C TYR A 185 -5.40 -13.03 3.77
N ASN A 186 -5.35 -12.61 5.03
CA ASN A 186 -5.72 -13.51 6.13
C ASN A 186 -7.20 -13.92 6.02
N THR A 187 -8.08 -12.97 5.70
CA THR A 187 -9.49 -13.23 5.36
C THR A 187 -9.61 -14.18 4.18
N GLY A 188 -8.82 -13.96 3.10
CA GLY A 188 -8.83 -14.84 1.92
C GLY A 188 -8.44 -16.28 2.26
N PHE A 189 -7.40 -16.49 3.05
CA PHE A 189 -6.99 -17.82 3.50
C PHE A 189 -8.03 -18.49 4.40
N MET A 190 -8.69 -17.73 5.29
CA MET A 190 -9.79 -18.25 6.11
C MET A 190 -10.98 -18.70 5.24
N ASN A 191 -11.34 -17.92 4.24
CA ASN A 191 -12.39 -18.27 3.29
C ASN A 191 -12.03 -19.53 2.47
N LEU A 192 -10.78 -19.60 2.01
CA LEU A 192 -10.26 -20.74 1.27
C LEU A 192 -10.24 -22.02 2.11
N GLU A 193 -9.77 -21.93 3.37
CA GLU A 193 -9.71 -23.05 4.31
C GLU A 193 -11.10 -23.58 4.65
N SER A 194 -12.06 -22.71 4.89
CA SER A 194 -13.45 -23.08 5.18
C SER A 194 -14.20 -23.61 3.94
N GLY A 195 -13.67 -23.41 2.74
CA GLY A 195 -14.33 -23.75 1.46
C GLY A 195 -15.40 -22.76 1.06
N ALA A 196 -15.42 -21.56 1.63
CA ALA A 196 -16.31 -20.48 1.19
C ALA A 196 -15.94 -19.99 -0.21
N VAL A 197 -14.64 -20.04 -0.55
CA VAL A 197 -14.13 -19.75 -1.90
C VAL A 197 -13.26 -20.90 -2.41
N ASP A 198 -12.99 -20.90 -3.70
CA ASP A 198 -12.22 -21.95 -4.38
C ASP A 198 -10.74 -21.58 -4.56
N ALA A 199 -10.44 -20.28 -4.67
CA ALA A 199 -9.09 -19.77 -4.85
C ALA A 199 -8.92 -18.38 -4.24
N VAL A 200 -7.65 -17.98 -4.05
CA VAL A 200 -7.23 -16.60 -3.73
C VAL A 200 -6.22 -16.17 -4.78
N ALA A 201 -6.42 -15.00 -5.40
CA ALA A 201 -5.44 -14.37 -6.30
C ALA A 201 -4.56 -13.43 -5.47
N MET A 202 -3.22 -13.63 -5.50
CA MET A 202 -2.31 -12.94 -4.60
C MET A 202 -0.84 -13.03 -5.02
N ASP A 203 -0.01 -12.31 -4.30
CA ASP A 203 1.45 -12.26 -4.44
C ASP A 203 2.10 -13.60 -4.08
N ILE A 204 3.01 -14.08 -4.94
CA ILE A 204 3.67 -15.39 -4.75
C ILE A 204 4.55 -15.43 -3.50
N VAL A 205 5.21 -14.32 -3.15
CA VAL A 205 6.06 -14.27 -1.94
C VAL A 205 5.24 -14.39 -0.67
N VAL A 206 4.06 -13.77 -0.65
CA VAL A 206 3.08 -13.86 0.46
C VAL A 206 2.43 -15.23 0.48
N ALA A 207 2.03 -15.77 -0.68
CA ALA A 207 1.45 -17.09 -0.81
C ALA A 207 2.36 -18.18 -0.24
N LYS A 208 3.66 -18.17 -0.60
CA LYS A 208 4.64 -19.13 -0.07
C LYS A 208 4.74 -19.09 1.44
N TYR A 209 4.89 -17.90 2.02
CA TYR A 209 4.97 -17.72 3.46
C TYR A 209 3.69 -18.19 4.19
N GLN A 210 2.54 -17.80 3.69
CA GLN A 210 1.23 -18.18 4.26
C GLN A 210 1.00 -19.70 4.21
N ILE A 211 1.42 -20.37 3.12
CA ILE A 211 1.32 -21.82 2.98
C ILE A 211 2.22 -22.53 3.99
N GLU A 212 3.47 -22.07 4.16
CA GLU A 212 4.43 -22.66 5.09
C GLU A 212 4.01 -22.48 6.56
N SER A 213 3.38 -21.36 6.89
CA SER A 213 2.97 -21.02 8.26
C SER A 213 1.67 -21.67 8.71
N ARG A 214 0.86 -22.19 7.79
CA ARG A 214 -0.48 -22.75 8.09
C ARG A 214 -0.48 -24.28 8.17
N SER A 215 -1.38 -24.80 9.00
CA SER A 215 -1.57 -26.25 9.12
C SER A 215 -2.40 -26.87 8.00
N ALA A 216 -3.19 -26.06 7.29
CA ALA A 216 -3.98 -26.53 6.14
C ALA A 216 -3.11 -26.66 4.89
N GLU A 217 -3.45 -27.67 4.05
CA GLU A 217 -2.71 -27.91 2.82
C GLU A 217 -3.24 -27.04 1.69
N PHE A 218 -2.41 -26.11 1.22
CA PHE A 218 -2.66 -25.29 0.05
C PHE A 218 -1.60 -25.54 -1.01
N LYS A 219 -1.88 -25.11 -2.24
CA LYS A 219 -0.92 -25.11 -3.34
C LYS A 219 -1.10 -23.89 -4.22
N ILE A 220 0.00 -23.43 -4.78
CA ILE A 220 0.04 -22.42 -5.83
C ILE A 220 -0.20 -23.11 -7.17
N LEU A 221 -1.07 -22.56 -8.02
CA LEU A 221 -1.23 -23.05 -9.39
C LEU A 221 -0.03 -22.65 -10.24
N ASP A 222 0.35 -23.52 -11.19
CA ASP A 222 1.40 -23.23 -12.18
C ASP A 222 0.82 -22.31 -13.29
N TYR A 223 0.41 -21.11 -12.88
CA TYR A 223 -0.11 -20.07 -13.74
C TYR A 223 0.23 -18.69 -13.17
N GLU A 224 0.94 -17.89 -13.96
CA GLU A 224 1.26 -16.52 -13.63
C GLU A 224 0.16 -15.59 -14.14
N ILE A 225 -0.50 -14.87 -13.21
CA ILE A 225 -1.51 -13.86 -13.57
C ILE A 225 -0.79 -12.62 -14.13
N ALA A 226 0.28 -12.19 -13.46
CA ALA A 226 1.14 -11.08 -13.85
C ALA A 226 2.53 -11.21 -13.24
N SER A 227 3.57 -10.75 -13.97
CA SER A 227 4.89 -10.44 -13.45
C SER A 227 4.95 -8.99 -13.00
N GLU A 228 5.63 -8.72 -11.90
CA GLU A 228 5.69 -7.37 -11.34
C GLU A 228 6.95 -7.13 -10.51
N GLN A 229 7.16 -5.87 -10.13
CA GLN A 229 8.27 -5.45 -9.31
C GLN A 229 7.78 -4.63 -8.13
N TYR A 230 8.39 -4.84 -6.96
CA TYR A 230 8.14 -4.06 -5.77
C TYR A 230 9.09 -2.88 -5.66
N GLY A 231 8.55 -1.72 -5.33
CA GLY A 231 9.28 -0.51 -5.00
C GLY A 231 8.71 0.16 -3.75
N VAL A 232 9.45 1.13 -3.23
CA VAL A 232 8.95 2.04 -2.20
C VAL A 232 8.23 3.19 -2.89
N GLY A 233 6.94 3.38 -2.58
CA GLY A 233 6.12 4.42 -3.20
C GLY A 233 6.06 5.68 -2.34
N PHE A 234 6.41 6.82 -2.91
CA PHE A 234 6.34 8.14 -2.28
C PHE A 234 5.29 9.00 -2.97
N ALA A 235 4.83 10.05 -2.28
CA ALA A 235 3.97 11.04 -2.91
C ALA A 235 4.62 11.59 -4.20
N LYS A 236 3.83 11.74 -5.27
CA LYS A 236 4.34 12.19 -6.58
C LYS A 236 5.10 13.51 -6.46
N GLY A 237 6.34 13.53 -6.92
CA GLY A 237 7.26 14.64 -6.85
C GLY A 237 8.11 14.71 -5.56
N ASN A 238 7.97 13.75 -4.63
CA ASN A 238 8.81 13.65 -3.44
C ASN A 238 10.15 12.97 -3.74
N ASP A 239 10.93 13.55 -4.65
CA ASP A 239 12.25 13.04 -4.99
C ASP A 239 13.24 13.20 -3.85
N ALA A 240 13.09 14.21 -3.00
CA ALA A 240 14.01 14.51 -1.91
C ALA A 240 14.14 13.33 -0.92
N VAL A 241 13.02 12.83 -0.40
CA VAL A 241 13.02 11.72 0.55
C VAL A 241 13.28 10.39 -0.16
N LYS A 242 12.74 10.22 -1.39
CA LYS A 242 13.00 9.03 -2.22
C LYS A 242 14.51 8.86 -2.48
N ASP A 243 15.23 9.94 -2.83
CA ASP A 243 16.67 9.86 -3.11
C ASP A 243 17.48 9.48 -1.86
N GLN A 244 17.08 9.96 -0.67
CA GLN A 244 17.69 9.57 0.59
C GLN A 244 17.50 8.06 0.89
N VAL A 245 16.26 7.56 0.73
CA VAL A 245 15.95 6.13 0.92
C VAL A 245 16.68 5.28 -0.11
N GLN A 246 16.63 5.65 -1.39
CA GLN A 246 17.30 4.94 -2.48
C GLN A 246 18.80 4.81 -2.24
N LYS A 247 19.46 5.91 -1.91
CA LYS A 247 20.89 5.91 -1.60
C LYS A 247 21.23 4.95 -0.45
N THR A 248 20.40 4.94 0.58
CA THR A 248 20.64 4.05 1.73
C THR A 248 20.43 2.59 1.35
N LEU A 249 19.43 2.26 0.52
CA LEU A 249 19.23 0.91 0.00
C LEU A 249 20.42 0.44 -0.85
N GLU A 250 21.01 1.32 -1.67
CA GLU A 250 22.25 1.04 -2.43
C GLU A 250 23.44 0.78 -1.51
N GLU A 251 23.59 1.56 -0.43
CA GLU A 251 24.63 1.32 0.59
C GLU A 251 24.42 -0.04 1.28
N MET A 252 23.17 -0.41 1.61
CA MET A 252 22.82 -1.71 2.19
C MET A 252 23.09 -2.87 1.21
N ALA A 253 22.87 -2.66 -0.09
CA ALA A 253 23.24 -3.64 -1.11
C ALA A 253 24.76 -3.81 -1.18
N ALA A 254 25.50 -2.70 -1.18
CA ALA A 254 26.97 -2.71 -1.31
C ALA A 254 27.69 -3.36 -0.11
N ASP A 255 27.16 -3.20 1.11
CA ASP A 255 27.75 -3.78 2.33
C ASP A 255 27.19 -5.16 2.71
N GLY A 256 26.21 -5.67 1.96
CA GLY A 256 25.59 -6.98 2.14
C GLY A 256 24.46 -7.03 3.18
N THR A 257 24.07 -5.91 3.77
CA THR A 257 22.97 -5.86 4.74
C THR A 257 21.64 -6.23 4.08
N LEU A 258 21.39 -5.76 2.85
CA LEU A 258 20.20 -6.07 2.08
C LEU A 258 20.08 -7.61 1.85
N ALA A 259 21.14 -8.23 1.38
CA ALA A 259 21.22 -9.67 1.17
C ALA A 259 21.02 -10.47 2.48
N LYS A 260 21.57 -9.98 3.59
CA LYS A 260 21.42 -10.61 4.91
C LYS A 260 19.96 -10.57 5.39
N ILE A 261 19.28 -9.44 5.25
CA ILE A 261 17.87 -9.30 5.62
C ILE A 261 17.01 -10.20 4.71
N SER A 262 17.26 -10.20 3.39
CA SER A 262 16.56 -11.07 2.45
C SER A 262 16.73 -12.55 2.81
N THR A 263 17.97 -12.99 3.07
CA THR A 263 18.24 -14.38 3.45
C THR A 263 17.56 -14.78 4.76
N LYS A 264 17.44 -13.88 5.72
CA LYS A 264 16.70 -14.12 6.98
C LYS A 264 15.23 -14.45 6.73
N TRP A 265 14.58 -13.74 5.79
CA TRP A 265 13.15 -13.87 5.54
C TRP A 265 12.79 -14.93 4.50
N PHE A 266 13.62 -15.10 3.49
CA PHE A 266 13.34 -15.95 2.31
C PHE A 266 14.30 -17.14 2.16
N GLY A 267 15.31 -17.27 3.04
CA GLY A 267 16.32 -18.32 2.94
C GLY A 267 17.42 -18.04 1.90
N GLU A 268 17.22 -17.04 1.04
CA GLU A 268 18.17 -16.62 0.00
C GLU A 268 18.06 -15.11 -0.27
N ASP A 269 19.02 -14.57 -1.01
CA ASP A 269 18.97 -13.17 -1.44
C ASP A 269 18.19 -13.04 -2.76
N ILE A 270 16.93 -12.60 -2.65
CA ILE A 270 16.02 -12.35 -3.77
C ILE A 270 15.89 -10.86 -4.14
N THR A 271 16.71 -9.98 -3.53
CA THR A 271 16.66 -8.55 -3.83
C THR A 271 17.24 -8.21 -5.19
N THR A 272 16.87 -7.07 -5.77
CA THR A 272 17.28 -6.65 -7.13
C THR A 272 18.21 -5.44 -7.14
N ILE A 273 18.26 -4.64 -6.06
CA ILE A 273 19.13 -3.46 -5.99
C ILE A 273 20.61 -3.85 -6.05
N GLY A 274 21.33 -3.22 -6.98
CA GLY A 274 22.75 -3.44 -7.16
C GLY A 274 23.12 -4.71 -7.96
N LYS A 275 22.15 -5.35 -8.61
CA LYS A 275 22.35 -6.55 -9.44
C LYS A 275 22.17 -6.27 -10.92
#